data_a423c60079176b673e308c2c107291e9
#
_entry.id   a423c60079176b673e308c2c107291e9
#
_cell.length_a   1.000
_cell.length_b   1.000
_cell.length_c   1.000
_cell.angle_alpha   90.00
_cell.angle_beta   90.00
_cell.angle_gamma   90.00
#
_symmetry.space_group_name_H-M   'P 1'
#
loop_
_entity.id
_entity.type
_entity.pdbx_description
1 polymer ?
#
loop_
_entity_poly.entity_id
_entity_poly.type
_entity_poly.pdbx_seq_one_letter_code
_entity_poly.pdbx_strand_id
1 'polypeptide(L)'
;MNRFVAILLIVFLMVSCKDKNRSESIKTKPITFEQDGDLWLIDAVSKDTLQQLAIEISDDDYEVQTGLMYRESMDANQGMLFVFPEPSMHSFYMKNTLIPLDIIFIDENRQIVNIQKNAKPLDETSLPSEKPIQFVLEINAGLSEKWQ
;
A
#
# COMPACT_ATOMS: atom_id res chain seq x y z
N MET A 1 -34.58 -81.85 9.61
CA MET A 1 -34.96 -80.70 8.66
C MET A 1 -34.53 -79.44 9.35
N ASN A 2 -33.24 -79.11 9.24
CA ASN A 2 -32.61 -77.98 10.05
C ASN A 2 -32.44 -76.78 9.15
N ARG A 3 -33.14 -75.71 9.54
CA ARG A 3 -32.97 -74.41 8.89
C ARG A 3 -31.88 -73.64 9.59
N PHE A 4 -30.67 -73.67 8.98
CA PHE A 4 -29.58 -72.81 9.44
C PHE A 4 -29.88 -71.33 8.98
N VAL A 5 -30.14 -70.55 9.95
CA VAL A 5 -30.21 -69.07 9.76
C VAL A 5 -28.78 -68.54 9.82
N ALA A 6 -28.22 -68.19 8.66
CA ALA A 6 -26.95 -67.53 8.59
C ALA A 6 -27.15 -66.04 8.93
N ILE A 7 -26.70 -65.63 10.11
CA ILE A 7 -26.64 -64.22 10.51
C ILE A 7 -25.39 -63.66 9.89
N LEU A 8 -25.56 -62.90 8.80
CA LEU A 8 -24.51 -62.14 8.16
C LEU A 8 -24.25 -60.84 8.97
N LEU A 9 -23.18 -60.88 9.76
CA LEU A 9 -22.77 -59.72 10.55
C LEU A 9 -22.03 -58.72 9.65
N ILE A 10 -22.78 -57.72 9.18
CA ILE A 10 -22.21 -56.61 8.42
C ILE A 10 -21.53 -55.67 9.42
N VAL A 11 -20.21 -55.79 9.55
CA VAL A 11 -19.41 -54.82 10.28
C VAL A 11 -19.27 -53.56 9.43
N PHE A 12 -20.05 -52.55 9.76
CA PHE A 12 -19.98 -51.23 9.16
C PHE A 12 -18.73 -50.52 9.71
N LEU A 13 -17.63 -50.58 8.99
CA LEU A 13 -16.46 -49.79 9.32
C LEU A 13 -16.79 -48.31 9.03
N MET A 14 -17.17 -47.61 10.09
CA MET A 14 -17.25 -46.14 10.08
C MET A 14 -15.83 -45.62 9.91
N VAL A 15 -15.40 -45.41 8.66
CA VAL A 15 -14.23 -44.60 8.35
C VAL A 15 -14.63 -43.16 8.63
N SER A 16 -14.42 -42.73 9.88
CA SER A 16 -14.50 -41.32 10.25
C SER A 16 -13.36 -40.60 9.54
N CYS A 17 -13.64 -40.00 8.39
CA CYS A 17 -12.77 -38.97 7.81
C CYS A 17 -12.73 -37.80 8.78
N LYS A 18 -11.67 -37.77 9.58
CA LYS A 18 -11.33 -36.63 10.40
C LYS A 18 -10.74 -35.57 9.45
N ASP A 19 -11.62 -34.77 8.82
CA ASP A 19 -11.19 -33.58 8.12
C ASP A 19 -10.45 -32.69 9.12
N LYS A 20 -9.12 -32.83 9.13
CA LYS A 20 -8.27 -31.80 9.67
C LYS A 20 -8.40 -30.62 8.72
N ASN A 21 -9.39 -29.76 8.96
CA ASN A 21 -9.37 -28.38 8.51
C ASN A 21 -8.13 -27.73 9.15
N ARG A 22 -6.99 -28.02 8.56
CA ARG A 22 -5.79 -27.25 8.76
C ARG A 22 -6.02 -25.97 7.95
N SER A 23 -6.69 -24.99 8.55
CA SER A 23 -6.58 -23.63 8.06
C SER A 23 -5.11 -23.26 8.24
N GLU A 24 -4.30 -23.51 7.22
CA GLU A 24 -3.01 -22.88 7.11
C GLU A 24 -3.34 -21.38 7.04
N SER A 25 -3.12 -20.69 8.16
CA SER A 25 -3.08 -19.25 8.14
C SER A 25 -1.99 -18.91 7.12
N ILE A 26 -2.41 -18.40 5.96
CA ILE A 26 -1.49 -17.85 4.99
C ILE A 26 -0.82 -16.70 5.73
N LYS A 27 0.39 -16.94 6.24
CA LYS A 27 1.23 -15.88 6.79
C LYS A 27 1.68 -15.07 5.58
N THR A 28 0.93 -14.05 5.24
CA THR A 28 1.38 -13.05 4.29
C THR A 28 2.68 -12.46 4.83
N LYS A 29 3.74 -12.52 4.04
CA LYS A 29 5.00 -11.85 4.39
C LYS A 29 4.66 -10.36 4.60
N PRO A 30 5.09 -9.73 5.69
CA PRO A 30 4.90 -8.29 5.84
C PRO A 30 5.47 -7.56 4.63
N ILE A 31 4.75 -6.58 4.12
CA ILE A 31 5.25 -5.70 3.08
C ILE A 31 6.28 -4.81 3.76
N THR A 32 7.56 -4.99 3.41
CA THR A 32 8.67 -4.21 3.96
C THR A 32 9.08 -3.13 2.98
N PHE A 33 9.62 -2.03 3.50
CA PHE A 33 10.20 -0.97 2.68
C PHE A 33 11.44 -1.49 1.94
N GLU A 34 11.48 -1.26 0.63
CA GLU A 34 12.63 -1.59 -0.23
C GLU A 34 13.09 -0.29 -0.90
N GLN A 35 14.24 0.24 -0.48
CA GLN A 35 14.74 1.51 -0.98
C GLN A 35 15.21 1.39 -2.44
N ASP A 36 14.58 2.15 -3.34
CA ASP A 36 14.96 2.24 -4.76
C ASP A 36 15.85 3.46 -5.03
N GLY A 37 15.76 4.50 -4.19
CA GLY A 37 16.52 5.71 -4.37
C GLY A 37 16.49 6.68 -3.20
N ASP A 38 17.09 7.85 -3.42
CA ASP A 38 17.05 8.99 -2.51
C ASP A 38 16.37 10.18 -3.20
N LEU A 39 15.58 10.93 -2.44
CA LEU A 39 14.91 12.14 -2.89
C LEU A 39 15.26 13.30 -1.95
N TRP A 40 15.52 14.48 -2.52
CA TRP A 40 15.77 15.70 -1.79
C TRP A 40 14.66 16.71 -2.05
N LEU A 41 14.04 17.21 -0.99
CA LEU A 41 13.20 18.40 -1.04
C LEU A 41 14.10 19.61 -0.88
N ILE A 42 13.99 20.54 -1.82
CA ILE A 42 14.88 21.71 -1.90
C ILE A 42 14.00 22.96 -1.90
N ASP A 43 14.35 23.95 -1.08
CA ASP A 43 13.72 25.25 -1.13
C ASP A 43 13.94 25.93 -2.49
N ALA A 44 12.87 26.38 -3.13
CA ALA A 44 12.94 26.92 -4.49
C ALA A 44 13.74 28.23 -4.59
N VAL A 45 13.85 28.99 -3.50
CA VAL A 45 14.49 30.30 -3.45
C VAL A 45 15.93 30.20 -2.92
N SER A 46 16.10 29.66 -1.69
CA SER A 46 17.41 29.56 -1.05
C SER A 46 18.28 28.46 -1.63
N LYS A 47 17.67 27.46 -2.27
CA LYS A 47 18.32 26.23 -2.76
C LYS A 47 18.86 25.32 -1.65
N ASP A 48 18.46 25.59 -0.40
CA ASP A 48 18.81 24.73 0.72
C ASP A 48 18.04 23.42 0.67
N THR A 49 18.67 22.33 1.14
CA THR A 49 17.97 21.06 1.31
C THR A 49 17.11 21.12 2.57
N LEU A 50 15.80 21.00 2.39
CA LEU A 50 14.83 20.94 3.49
C LEU A 50 14.78 19.54 4.10
N GLN A 51 14.80 18.51 3.25
CA GLN A 51 14.70 17.11 3.70
C GLN A 51 15.34 16.17 2.68
N GLN A 52 15.94 15.07 3.18
CA GLN A 52 16.34 13.90 2.41
C GLN A 52 15.49 12.71 2.82
N LEU A 53 14.98 11.97 1.85
CA LEU A 53 14.16 10.79 2.02
C LEU A 53 14.75 9.60 1.29
N ALA A 54 14.70 8.43 1.91
CA ALA A 54 14.77 7.17 1.21
C ALA A 54 13.42 6.92 0.55
N ILE A 55 13.37 6.56 -0.72
CA ILE A 55 12.13 6.34 -1.45
C ILE A 55 12.04 4.95 -2.07
N GLU A 56 10.81 4.42 -2.09
CA GLU A 56 10.39 3.42 -3.06
C GLU A 56 9.84 4.13 -4.29
N ILE A 57 10.04 3.56 -5.48
CA ILE A 57 9.53 4.10 -6.74
C ILE A 57 8.40 3.20 -7.23
N SER A 58 7.31 3.83 -7.60
CA SER A 58 6.12 3.21 -8.16
C SER A 58 5.94 3.75 -9.59
N ASP A 59 6.34 2.96 -10.59
CA ASP A 59 6.34 3.39 -12.01
C ASP A 59 5.67 2.37 -12.95
N ASP A 60 5.17 1.25 -12.42
CA ASP A 60 4.33 0.32 -13.17
C ASP A 60 2.86 0.36 -12.73
N ASP A 61 1.96 -0.19 -13.56
CA ASP A 61 0.51 -0.15 -13.34
C ASP A 61 0.09 -0.82 -12.02
N TYR A 62 0.78 -1.88 -11.60
CA TYR A 62 0.45 -2.60 -10.38
C TYR A 62 0.89 -1.81 -9.15
N GLU A 63 2.10 -1.29 -9.16
CA GLU A 63 2.66 -0.48 -8.08
C GLU A 63 1.90 0.82 -7.90
N VAL A 64 1.58 1.51 -9.01
CA VAL A 64 0.73 2.72 -9.00
C VAL A 64 -0.65 2.45 -8.42
N GLN A 65 -1.24 1.29 -8.72
CA GLN A 65 -2.55 0.93 -8.19
C GLN A 65 -2.52 0.54 -6.72
N THR A 66 -1.46 -0.09 -6.25
CA THR A 66 -1.35 -0.62 -4.88
C THR A 66 -0.70 0.36 -3.91
N GLY A 67 0.34 1.08 -4.34
CA GLY A 67 1.05 2.05 -3.51
C GLY A 67 1.36 1.54 -2.11
N LEU A 68 1.04 2.35 -1.11
CA LEU A 68 1.25 2.04 0.32
C LEU A 68 0.11 1.21 0.95
N MET A 69 -0.76 0.58 0.16
CA MET A 69 -1.82 -0.29 0.70
C MET A 69 -1.26 -1.39 1.58
N TYR A 70 -1.98 -1.70 2.66
CA TYR A 70 -1.67 -2.75 3.64
C TYR A 70 -0.37 -2.58 4.42
N ARG A 71 0.33 -1.44 4.30
CA ARG A 71 1.48 -1.13 5.13
C ARG A 71 1.02 -0.66 6.51
N GLU A 72 1.62 -1.24 7.54
CA GLU A 72 1.29 -0.93 8.93
C GLU A 72 2.10 0.26 9.46
N SER A 73 3.25 0.55 8.86
CA SER A 73 4.13 1.66 9.23
C SER A 73 5.05 2.07 8.10
N MET A 74 5.56 3.30 8.19
CA MET A 74 6.63 3.85 7.37
C MET A 74 7.45 4.81 8.25
N ASP A 75 8.78 4.78 8.14
CA ASP A 75 9.65 5.66 8.91
C ASP A 75 9.54 7.12 8.43
N ALA A 76 9.84 8.08 9.31
CA ALA A 76 9.68 9.51 9.00
C ALA A 76 10.62 10.03 7.90
N ASN A 77 11.69 9.28 7.59
CA ASN A 77 12.62 9.59 6.51
C ASN A 77 12.39 8.72 5.26
N GLN A 78 11.23 8.08 5.16
CA GLN A 78 10.82 7.26 4.03
C GLN A 78 9.63 7.88 3.30
N GLY A 79 9.47 7.52 2.03
CA GLY A 79 8.31 7.87 1.21
C GLY A 79 8.19 6.98 -0.01
N MET A 80 7.06 7.10 -0.72
CA MET A 80 6.84 6.44 -2.00
C MET A 80 6.66 7.50 -3.07
N LEU A 81 7.44 7.40 -4.15
CA LEU A 81 7.38 8.29 -5.31
C LEU A 81 6.70 7.57 -6.47
N PHE A 82 5.52 8.05 -6.85
CA PHE A 82 4.83 7.65 -8.07
C PHE A 82 5.36 8.45 -9.24
N VAL A 83 5.66 7.76 -10.35
CA VAL A 83 6.21 8.35 -11.57
C VAL A 83 5.26 8.06 -12.73
N PHE A 84 4.67 9.09 -13.31
CA PHE A 84 3.77 8.97 -14.45
C PHE A 84 4.50 9.29 -15.76
N PRO A 85 4.20 8.59 -16.86
CA PRO A 85 4.89 8.79 -18.14
C PRO A 85 4.66 10.18 -18.73
N GLU A 86 3.47 10.75 -18.50
CA GLU A 86 3.05 12.04 -19.06
C GLU A 86 2.34 12.87 -17.99
N PRO A 87 2.50 14.20 -17.98
CA PRO A 87 1.76 15.07 -17.06
C PRO A 87 0.25 15.00 -17.32
N SER A 88 -0.53 14.70 -16.28
CA SER A 88 -1.98 14.67 -16.36
C SER A 88 -2.64 14.95 -15.00
N MET A 89 -3.97 15.14 -15.02
CA MET A 89 -4.76 15.25 -13.79
C MET A 89 -4.86 13.88 -13.15
N HIS A 90 -4.48 13.77 -11.88
CA HIS A 90 -4.58 12.55 -11.11
C HIS A 90 -5.43 12.74 -9.87
N SER A 91 -5.96 11.64 -9.37
CA SER A 91 -6.67 11.62 -8.10
C SER A 91 -6.31 10.36 -7.33
N PHE A 92 -6.01 10.55 -6.06
CA PHE A 92 -5.65 9.49 -5.12
C PHE A 92 -6.80 9.23 -4.14
N TYR A 93 -6.71 8.19 -3.37
CA TYR A 93 -7.61 7.83 -2.28
C TYR A 93 -6.86 6.92 -1.30
N MET A 94 -7.40 6.75 -0.09
CA MET A 94 -6.75 6.00 0.97
C MET A 94 -7.32 4.58 1.14
N LYS A 95 -7.89 4.01 0.07
CA LYS A 95 -8.41 2.63 0.12
C LYS A 95 -7.32 1.65 0.52
N ASN A 96 -7.60 0.80 1.50
CA ASN A 96 -6.66 -0.18 2.05
C ASN A 96 -5.34 0.39 2.59
N THR A 97 -5.17 1.70 2.65
CA THR A 97 -4.01 2.36 3.24
C THR A 97 -4.25 2.54 4.74
N LEU A 98 -3.38 1.96 5.57
CA LEU A 98 -3.58 1.85 7.02
C LEU A 98 -2.91 2.98 7.81
N ILE A 99 -2.01 3.72 7.19
CA ILE A 99 -1.27 4.84 7.79
C ILE A 99 -1.76 6.16 7.24
N PRO A 100 -1.85 7.23 8.05
CA PRO A 100 -2.22 8.56 7.56
C PRO A 100 -1.07 9.15 6.75
N LEU A 101 -1.39 9.83 5.64
CA LEU A 101 -0.41 10.33 4.69
C LEU A 101 -0.60 11.84 4.40
N ASP A 102 0.51 12.50 4.04
CA ASP A 102 0.50 13.71 3.23
C ASP A 102 0.82 13.29 1.78
N ILE A 103 -0.01 13.72 0.83
CA ILE A 103 0.13 13.42 -0.60
C ILE A 103 0.57 14.69 -1.31
N ILE A 104 1.79 14.71 -1.81
CA ILE A 104 2.44 15.87 -2.42
C ILE A 104 2.43 15.70 -3.94
N PHE A 105 1.71 16.56 -4.64
CA PHE A 105 1.58 16.58 -6.09
C PHE A 105 2.64 17.47 -6.72
N ILE A 106 3.37 16.94 -7.71
CA ILE A 106 4.56 17.55 -8.28
C ILE A 106 4.44 17.55 -9.81
N ASP A 107 4.67 18.71 -10.45
CA ASP A 107 4.61 18.85 -11.89
C ASP A 107 5.85 18.29 -12.62
N GLU A 108 5.86 18.38 -13.94
CA GLU A 108 6.97 17.95 -14.80
C GLU A 108 8.26 18.75 -14.58
N ASN A 109 8.15 19.95 -14.00
CA ASN A 109 9.30 20.80 -13.66
C ASN A 109 9.83 20.52 -12.25
N ARG A 110 9.29 19.48 -11.57
CA ARG A 110 9.61 19.10 -10.20
C ARG A 110 9.23 20.19 -9.17
N GLN A 111 8.14 20.95 -9.46
CA GLN A 111 7.60 21.90 -8.53
C GLN A 111 6.38 21.32 -7.82
N ILE A 112 6.31 21.48 -6.51
CA ILE A 112 5.11 21.13 -5.73
C ILE A 112 3.99 22.06 -6.15
N VAL A 113 2.87 21.51 -6.60
CA VAL A 113 1.71 22.27 -7.08
C VAL A 113 0.50 22.18 -6.17
N ASN A 114 0.40 21.10 -5.39
CA ASN A 114 -0.65 20.91 -4.39
C ASN A 114 -0.18 19.91 -3.32
N ILE A 115 -0.76 19.96 -2.14
CA ILE A 115 -0.55 18.99 -1.05
C ILE A 115 -1.89 18.66 -0.41
N GLN A 116 -2.30 17.40 -0.46
CA GLN A 116 -3.42 16.88 0.32
C GLN A 116 -2.88 16.41 1.67
N LYS A 117 -3.08 17.24 2.71
CA LYS A 117 -2.53 17.00 4.04
C LYS A 117 -3.43 16.10 4.90
N ASN A 118 -2.82 15.27 5.73
CA ASN A 118 -3.52 14.45 6.72
C ASN A 118 -4.63 13.57 6.10
N ALA A 119 -4.35 12.97 4.94
CA ALA A 119 -5.24 12.00 4.31
C ALA A 119 -5.51 10.84 5.29
N LYS A 120 -6.80 10.56 5.55
CA LYS A 120 -7.20 9.62 6.59
C LYS A 120 -7.12 8.18 6.09
N PRO A 121 -6.60 7.25 6.90
CA PRO A 121 -6.62 5.85 6.57
C PRO A 121 -8.01 5.33 6.19
N LEU A 122 -8.07 4.46 5.19
CA LEU A 122 -9.28 3.78 4.71
C LEU A 122 -10.39 4.72 4.18
N ASP A 123 -10.09 5.99 3.94
CA ASP A 123 -11.02 6.96 3.34
C ASP A 123 -10.93 6.86 1.81
N GLU A 124 -12.04 6.55 1.16
CA GLU A 124 -12.13 6.47 -0.30
C GLU A 124 -12.53 7.81 -0.96
N THR A 125 -12.58 8.89 -0.19
CA THR A 125 -12.81 10.23 -0.74
C THR A 125 -11.69 10.60 -1.71
N SER A 126 -12.07 11.15 -2.86
CA SER A 126 -11.13 11.57 -3.90
C SER A 126 -10.24 12.71 -3.41
N LEU A 127 -8.94 12.57 -3.61
CA LEU A 127 -7.88 13.52 -3.28
C LEU A 127 -7.22 13.98 -4.60
N PRO A 128 -7.76 15.02 -5.27
CA PRO A 128 -7.32 15.44 -6.59
C PRO A 128 -6.01 16.23 -6.56
N SER A 129 -5.24 16.13 -7.63
CA SER A 129 -4.02 16.93 -7.84
C SER A 129 -4.32 18.41 -8.10
N GLU A 130 -5.54 18.73 -8.59
CA GLU A 130 -6.01 20.07 -8.97
C GLU A 130 -5.25 20.70 -10.16
N LYS A 131 -4.12 20.15 -10.54
CA LYS A 131 -3.29 20.55 -11.69
C LYS A 131 -2.71 19.31 -12.36
N PRO A 132 -2.28 19.39 -13.64
CA PRO A 132 -1.49 18.33 -14.24
C PRO A 132 -0.20 18.10 -13.44
N ILE A 133 0.11 16.84 -13.18
CA ILE A 133 1.31 16.41 -12.44
C ILE A 133 1.97 15.23 -13.14
N GLN A 134 3.25 15.05 -12.92
CA GLN A 134 4.01 13.90 -13.38
C GLN A 134 4.51 13.03 -12.23
N PHE A 135 4.55 13.57 -11.02
CA PHE A 135 5.00 12.82 -9.84
C PHE A 135 4.06 13.04 -8.66
N VAL A 136 3.98 12.03 -7.80
CA VAL A 136 3.33 12.14 -6.49
C VAL A 136 4.27 11.54 -5.45
N LEU A 137 4.49 12.28 -4.36
CA LEU A 137 5.24 11.78 -3.22
C LEU A 137 4.30 11.59 -2.03
N GLU A 138 4.19 10.36 -1.57
CA GLU A 138 3.47 10.00 -0.35
C GLU A 138 4.45 9.89 0.82
N ILE A 139 4.14 10.57 1.93
CA ILE A 139 4.90 10.59 3.18
C ILE A 139 3.95 10.49 4.37
N ASN A 140 4.47 10.18 5.56
CA ASN A 140 3.65 10.19 6.76
C ASN A 140 2.99 11.57 6.99
N ALA A 141 1.74 11.56 7.43
CA ALA A 141 0.97 12.77 7.69
C ALA A 141 1.64 13.72 8.68
N GLY A 142 1.54 15.02 8.40
CA GLY A 142 2.10 16.12 9.20
C GLY A 142 3.58 16.41 8.94
N LEU A 143 4.28 15.61 8.12
CA LEU A 143 5.67 15.89 7.78
C LEU A 143 5.80 17.06 6.82
N SER A 144 4.88 17.24 5.89
CA SER A 144 4.88 18.37 4.97
C SER A 144 4.79 19.72 5.69
N GLU A 145 4.08 19.80 6.82
CA GLU A 145 4.03 21.01 7.66
C GLU A 145 5.30 21.22 8.48
N LYS A 146 5.94 20.14 8.88
CA LYS A 146 7.15 20.21 9.70
C LYS A 146 8.37 20.69 8.91
N TRP A 147 8.39 20.50 7.60
CA TRP A 147 9.52 20.82 6.73
C TRP A 147 9.41 22.20 6.04
N GLN A 148 8.39 22.98 6.39
CA GLN A 148 8.21 24.39 5.92
C GLN A 148 9.21 25.34 6.56
#